data_a312a42f9890f2cb18d37c57330c326a
#
_entry.id   a312a42f9890f2cb18d37c57330c326a
#
_cell.length_a   1.000
_cell.length_b   1.000
_cell.length_c   1.000
_cell.angle_alpha   90.00
_cell.angle_beta   90.00
_cell.angle_gamma   90.00
#
_symmetry.space_group_name_H-M   'P 1'
#
loop_
_entity.id
_entity.type
_entity.pdbx_description
1 polymer ?
#
loop_
_entity_poly.entity_id
_entity_poly.type
_entity_poly.pdbx_seq_one_letter_code
_entity_poly.pdbx_strand_id
1 'polypeptide(L)'
;MFNLIFNKSFSEETQEKIKSDFIESKEYFSKYYNFSKKEIDIYFSDISRMEKEDISEILKIEKVSGLSMSGYGALIFEFLDTRYSKNIFLKLIFHELNHEFRCQTLPTPNNIWGDTILEGLALNFEKQAANELGYELKFLTDYYDKPDEDKLKWGLKRIIEIAKNKEKINCYNWYFNHFGDDSSLPTNFVYRVGEFLISKYCEKYRIRPSDALKITNEEFEDFAKKEILCDYQNYIQKQVKRFHLVKKLRMRNF
;
A
#
# COMPACT_ATOMS: atom_id res chain seq x y z
N MET A 1 -5.37 -8.48 22.61
CA MET A 1 -4.20 -9.37 22.91
C MET A 1 -3.70 -9.92 21.58
N PHE A 2 -2.41 -10.22 21.45
CA PHE A 2 -1.85 -10.83 20.23
C PHE A 2 -1.41 -12.24 20.55
N ASN A 3 -1.84 -13.19 19.72
CA ASN A 3 -1.47 -14.61 19.83
C ASN A 3 -0.57 -14.95 18.64
N LEU A 4 0.68 -15.34 18.88
CA LEU A 4 1.61 -15.75 17.84
C LEU A 4 1.55 -17.27 17.66
N ILE A 5 1.17 -17.71 16.47
CA ILE A 5 0.92 -19.10 16.11
C ILE A 5 1.89 -19.51 15.02
N PHE A 6 2.79 -20.43 15.33
CA PHE A 6 3.85 -20.87 14.43
C PHE A 6 3.57 -22.24 13.84
N ASN A 7 3.85 -22.42 12.56
CA ASN A 7 3.94 -23.73 11.95
C ASN A 7 5.14 -24.49 12.55
N LYS A 8 5.02 -25.81 12.64
CA LYS A 8 6.04 -26.71 13.22
C LYS A 8 7.41 -26.70 12.51
N SER A 9 7.49 -26.15 11.32
CA SER A 9 8.75 -25.99 10.56
C SER A 9 9.70 -24.92 11.12
N PHE A 10 9.19 -23.97 11.92
CA PHE A 10 10.02 -22.92 12.52
C PHE A 10 10.79 -23.47 13.72
N SER A 11 12.13 -23.30 13.69
CA SER A 11 12.96 -23.63 14.85
C SER A 11 12.61 -22.74 16.05
N GLU A 12 12.85 -23.22 17.27
CA GLU A 12 12.65 -22.43 18.49
C GLU A 12 13.44 -21.12 18.43
N GLU A 13 14.68 -21.15 17.94
CA GLU A 13 15.52 -19.95 17.78
C GLU A 13 14.85 -18.91 16.86
N THR A 14 14.29 -19.34 15.72
CA THR A 14 13.59 -18.44 14.79
C THR A 14 12.33 -17.88 15.43
N GLN A 15 11.55 -18.71 16.12
CA GLN A 15 10.35 -18.27 16.83
C GLN A 15 10.67 -17.20 17.88
N GLU A 16 11.73 -17.38 18.68
CA GLU A 16 12.13 -16.39 19.68
C GLU A 16 12.59 -15.06 19.05
N LYS A 17 13.29 -15.09 17.93
CA LYS A 17 13.66 -13.88 17.19
C LYS A 17 12.41 -13.13 16.70
N ILE A 18 11.46 -13.83 16.08
CA ILE A 18 10.20 -13.26 15.61
C ILE A 18 9.41 -12.67 16.78
N LYS A 19 9.29 -13.37 17.89
CA LYS A 19 8.60 -12.87 19.10
C LYS A 19 9.23 -11.58 19.62
N SER A 20 10.57 -11.54 19.71
CA SER A 20 11.30 -10.35 20.15
C SER A 20 11.05 -9.14 19.26
N ASP A 21 11.17 -9.32 17.94
CA ASP A 21 10.98 -8.24 16.99
C ASP A 21 9.51 -7.82 16.87
N PHE A 22 8.58 -8.75 17.10
CA PHE A 22 7.16 -8.43 17.22
C PHE A 22 6.86 -7.56 18.45
N ILE A 23 7.47 -7.84 19.58
CA ILE A 23 7.31 -7.02 20.79
C ILE A 23 7.78 -5.60 20.52
N GLU A 24 8.95 -5.42 19.91
CA GLU A 24 9.49 -4.12 19.51
C GLU A 24 8.54 -3.36 18.56
N SER A 25 8.00 -4.05 17.56
CA SER A 25 7.05 -3.48 16.61
C SER A 25 5.75 -3.05 17.29
N LYS A 26 5.22 -3.87 18.19
CA LYS A 26 4.03 -3.59 18.97
C LYS A 26 4.24 -2.37 19.88
N GLU A 27 5.38 -2.29 20.55
CA GLU A 27 5.71 -1.14 21.42
C GLU A 27 5.79 0.15 20.60
N TYR A 28 6.44 0.10 19.43
CA TYR A 28 6.49 1.23 18.53
C TYR A 28 5.09 1.64 18.04
N PHE A 29 4.30 0.68 17.58
CA PHE A 29 2.95 0.91 17.07
C PHE A 29 2.03 1.49 18.15
N SER A 30 2.19 1.03 19.41
CA SER A 30 1.39 1.47 20.56
C SER A 30 1.63 2.94 20.94
N LYS A 31 2.69 3.59 20.44
CA LYS A 31 2.90 5.04 20.61
C LYS A 31 1.84 5.86 19.87
N TYR A 32 1.29 5.33 18.81
CA TYR A 32 0.36 6.01 17.92
C TYR A 32 -1.05 5.48 18.02
N TYR A 33 -1.20 4.17 18.29
CA TYR A 33 -2.46 3.47 18.20
C TYR A 33 -2.73 2.61 19.41
N ASN A 34 -3.96 2.69 19.87
CA ASN A 34 -4.43 1.80 20.92
C ASN A 34 -5.29 0.71 20.26
N PHE A 35 -4.74 -0.49 20.16
CA PHE A 35 -5.53 -1.62 19.73
C PHE A 35 -6.66 -1.85 20.74
N SER A 36 -7.88 -1.74 20.24
CA SER A 36 -9.05 -2.04 21.02
C SER A 36 -8.97 -3.48 21.54
N LYS A 37 -9.82 -3.85 22.48
CA LYS A 37 -9.82 -5.10 23.25
C LYS A 37 -9.97 -6.39 22.43
N LYS A 38 -9.84 -6.37 21.10
CA LYS A 38 -9.89 -7.56 20.24
C LYS A 38 -8.57 -8.33 20.34
N GLU A 39 -8.70 -9.63 20.36
CA GLU A 39 -7.58 -10.55 20.13
C GLU A 39 -7.24 -10.55 18.64
N ILE A 40 -5.96 -10.57 18.35
CA ILE A 40 -5.44 -10.67 16.98
C ILE A 40 -4.55 -11.90 16.96
N ASP A 41 -4.92 -12.85 16.12
CA ASP A 41 -4.13 -14.06 15.86
C ASP A 41 -3.16 -13.78 14.72
N ILE A 42 -1.88 -14.11 14.94
CA ILE A 42 -0.81 -13.92 13.96
C ILE A 42 -0.24 -15.28 13.63
N TYR A 43 -0.48 -15.71 12.39
CA TYR A 43 -0.06 -17.00 11.88
C TYR A 43 1.25 -16.86 11.10
N PHE A 44 2.20 -17.74 11.41
CA PHE A 44 3.46 -17.86 10.69
C PHE A 44 3.50 -19.21 9.98
N SER A 45 3.45 -19.17 8.65
CA SER A 45 3.39 -20.34 7.78
C SER A 45 4.66 -20.50 6.96
N ASP A 46 5.14 -21.72 6.84
CA ASP A 46 6.21 -22.11 5.93
C ASP A 46 5.59 -22.64 4.64
N ILE A 47 5.83 -21.93 3.56
CA ILE A 47 5.34 -22.28 2.22
C ILE A 47 6.47 -22.73 1.28
N SER A 48 7.63 -23.09 1.81
CA SER A 48 8.80 -23.54 1.03
C SER A 48 8.53 -24.76 0.12
N ARG A 49 7.44 -25.51 0.39
CA ARG A 49 7.02 -26.67 -0.38
C ARG A 49 5.98 -26.37 -1.46
N MET A 50 5.51 -25.12 -1.58
CA MET A 50 4.60 -24.76 -2.66
C MET A 50 5.29 -24.83 -4.02
N GLU A 51 4.53 -25.14 -5.06
CA GLU A 51 5.04 -25.14 -6.42
C GLU A 51 5.45 -23.71 -6.82
N LYS A 52 6.57 -23.58 -7.53
CA LYS A 52 7.15 -22.26 -7.87
C LYS A 52 6.22 -21.38 -8.71
N GLU A 53 5.28 -21.99 -9.42
CA GLU A 53 4.31 -21.30 -10.27
C GLU A 53 3.25 -20.55 -9.45
N ASP A 54 2.98 -21.01 -8.22
CA ASP A 54 2.01 -20.42 -7.31
C ASP A 54 2.59 -19.28 -6.45
N ILE A 55 3.89 -19.01 -6.59
CA ILE A 55 4.61 -18.05 -5.74
C ILE A 55 4.74 -16.71 -6.47
N SER A 56 4.26 -15.63 -5.85
CA SER A 56 4.40 -14.28 -6.41
C SER A 56 5.87 -13.86 -6.59
N GLU A 57 6.14 -13.00 -7.57
CA GLU A 57 7.49 -12.51 -7.84
C GLU A 57 8.08 -11.77 -6.62
N ILE A 58 7.27 -11.03 -5.88
CA ILE A 58 7.70 -10.32 -4.66
C ILE A 58 8.12 -11.32 -3.60
N LEU A 59 7.35 -12.37 -3.39
CA LEU A 59 7.68 -13.41 -2.43
C LEU A 59 8.94 -14.17 -2.83
N LYS A 60 9.22 -14.33 -4.13
CA LYS A 60 10.50 -14.88 -4.61
C LYS A 60 11.69 -13.99 -4.26
N ILE A 61 11.49 -12.66 -4.22
CA ILE A 61 12.53 -11.68 -3.87
C ILE A 61 12.68 -11.56 -2.35
N GLU A 62 11.62 -11.25 -1.65
CA GLU A 62 11.62 -10.93 -0.23
C GLU A 62 11.64 -12.17 0.67
N LYS A 63 11.23 -13.32 0.14
CA LYS A 63 11.13 -14.61 0.84
C LYS A 63 10.10 -14.68 1.96
N VAL A 64 9.34 -13.60 2.13
CA VAL A 64 8.22 -13.53 3.07
C VAL A 64 7.15 -12.59 2.53
N SER A 65 5.89 -12.91 2.77
CA SER A 65 4.74 -12.02 2.53
C SER A 65 3.91 -11.87 3.78
N GLY A 66 3.15 -10.78 3.86
CA GLY A 66 2.14 -10.54 4.87
C GLY A 66 0.74 -10.42 4.25
N LEU A 67 -0.26 -10.76 5.01
CA LEU A 67 -1.66 -10.59 4.65
C LEU A 67 -2.47 -10.28 5.90
N SER A 68 -3.15 -9.14 5.92
CA SER A 68 -4.18 -8.84 6.92
C SER A 68 -5.54 -9.37 6.47
N MET A 69 -6.14 -10.19 7.29
CA MET A 69 -7.55 -10.54 7.17
C MET A 69 -8.38 -9.48 7.89
N SER A 70 -8.39 -8.29 7.34
CA SER A 70 -8.92 -7.07 7.93
C SER A 70 -10.36 -7.26 8.41
N GLY A 71 -10.60 -6.94 9.69
CA GLY A 71 -11.89 -7.09 10.35
C GLY A 71 -12.14 -8.46 11.00
N TYR A 72 -11.33 -9.47 10.70
CA TYR A 72 -11.40 -10.79 11.34
C TYR A 72 -10.44 -10.95 12.51
N GLY A 73 -9.50 -10.00 12.70
CA GLY A 73 -8.52 -10.05 13.76
C GLY A 73 -7.45 -11.13 13.51
N ALA A 74 -7.07 -11.34 12.26
CA ALA A 74 -6.03 -12.28 11.90
C ALA A 74 -5.02 -11.67 10.92
N LEU A 75 -3.74 -11.94 11.16
CA LEU A 75 -2.62 -11.64 10.26
C LEU A 75 -1.94 -12.95 9.87
N ILE A 76 -1.51 -13.05 8.64
CA ILE A 76 -0.81 -14.23 8.13
C ILE A 76 0.51 -13.78 7.55
N PHE A 77 1.62 -14.41 7.97
CA PHE A 77 2.94 -14.24 7.38
C PHE A 77 3.39 -15.57 6.78
N GLU A 78 3.68 -15.54 5.49
CA GLU A 78 4.09 -16.69 4.71
C GLU A 78 5.58 -16.60 4.39
N PHE A 79 6.35 -17.60 4.78
CA PHE A 79 7.79 -17.67 4.58
C PHE A 79 8.12 -18.71 3.52
N LEU A 80 8.72 -18.28 2.43
CA LEU A 80 9.27 -19.14 1.39
C LEU A 80 10.59 -19.77 1.86
N ASP A 81 11.29 -19.09 2.76
CA ASP A 81 12.54 -19.53 3.35
C ASP A 81 12.51 -19.19 4.84
N THR A 82 12.72 -20.15 5.69
CA THR A 82 12.72 -19.97 7.14
C THR A 82 13.93 -19.16 7.65
N ARG A 83 14.82 -18.73 6.76
CA ARG A 83 15.87 -17.76 7.10
C ARG A 83 15.25 -16.42 7.41
N TYR A 84 15.20 -16.13 8.67
CA TYR A 84 14.59 -14.93 9.18
C TYR A 84 15.41 -13.67 8.87
N SER A 85 14.75 -12.63 8.38
CA SER A 85 15.32 -11.29 8.21
C SER A 85 14.50 -10.28 9.01
N LYS A 86 15.10 -9.72 10.05
CA LYS A 86 14.45 -8.70 10.89
C LYS A 86 13.88 -7.55 10.07
N ASN A 87 14.66 -6.98 9.16
CA ASN A 87 14.24 -5.80 8.40
C ASN A 87 13.01 -6.07 7.53
N ILE A 88 12.97 -7.24 6.88
CA ILE A 88 11.82 -7.61 6.04
C ILE A 88 10.60 -7.85 6.93
N PHE A 89 10.77 -8.54 8.05
CA PHE A 89 9.67 -8.81 8.98
C PHE A 89 9.11 -7.52 9.58
N LEU A 90 9.96 -6.60 10.04
CA LEU A 90 9.53 -5.32 10.60
C LEU A 90 8.72 -4.49 9.59
N LYS A 91 9.15 -4.46 8.33
CA LYS A 91 8.42 -3.81 7.25
C LYS A 91 7.01 -4.38 7.15
N LEU A 92 6.91 -5.69 7.00
CA LEU A 92 5.63 -6.37 6.82
C LEU A 92 4.72 -6.24 8.04
N ILE A 93 5.25 -6.38 9.25
CA ILE A 93 4.43 -6.26 10.46
C ILE A 93 3.86 -4.84 10.62
N PHE A 94 4.60 -3.79 10.28
CA PHE A 94 4.09 -2.43 10.31
C PHE A 94 2.99 -2.22 9.25
N HIS A 95 3.14 -2.83 8.09
CA HIS A 95 2.16 -2.81 7.02
C HIS A 95 0.84 -3.45 7.47
N GLU A 96 0.90 -4.70 7.89
CA GLU A 96 -0.29 -5.48 8.22
C GLU A 96 -0.99 -4.98 9.50
N LEU A 97 -0.24 -4.53 10.51
CA LEU A 97 -0.82 -3.88 11.69
C LEU A 97 -1.54 -2.57 11.34
N ASN A 98 -1.04 -1.84 10.35
CA ASN A 98 -1.69 -0.62 9.86
C ASN A 98 -3.05 -0.93 9.26
N HIS A 99 -3.14 -1.95 8.40
CA HIS A 99 -4.40 -2.42 7.84
C HIS A 99 -5.40 -2.82 8.92
N GLU A 100 -4.97 -3.69 9.84
CA GLU A 100 -5.84 -4.18 10.90
C GLU A 100 -6.37 -3.02 11.77
N PHE A 101 -5.52 -2.08 12.16
CA PHE A 101 -5.94 -0.92 12.94
C PHE A 101 -6.92 -0.04 12.15
N ARG A 102 -6.64 0.23 10.88
CA ARG A 102 -7.50 1.04 10.02
C ARG A 102 -8.90 0.44 9.93
N CYS A 103 -8.99 -0.85 9.65
CA CYS A 103 -10.28 -1.55 9.52
C CYS A 103 -11.06 -1.66 10.84
N GLN A 104 -10.36 -1.62 11.98
CA GLN A 104 -11.03 -1.59 13.30
C GLN A 104 -11.57 -0.20 13.66
N THR A 105 -11.00 0.87 13.11
CA THR A 105 -11.29 2.25 13.53
C THR A 105 -12.21 2.99 12.58
N LEU A 106 -12.10 2.73 11.28
CA LEU A 106 -12.87 3.43 10.26
C LEU A 106 -13.41 2.46 9.22
N PRO A 107 -14.67 2.64 8.77
CA PRO A 107 -15.20 1.89 7.65
C PRO A 107 -14.32 2.09 6.41
N THR A 108 -13.87 1.00 5.81
CA THR A 108 -13.12 1.05 4.55
C THR A 108 -13.99 0.46 3.45
N PRO A 109 -14.25 1.18 2.36
CA PRO A 109 -15.01 0.66 1.24
C PRO A 109 -14.32 -0.57 0.65
N ASN A 110 -15.09 -1.62 0.40
CA ASN A 110 -14.60 -2.81 -0.31
C ASN A 110 -14.60 -2.53 -1.82
N ASN A 111 -13.66 -1.71 -2.26
CA ASN A 111 -13.44 -1.33 -3.65
C ASN A 111 -12.03 -0.79 -3.83
N ILE A 112 -11.61 -0.60 -5.08
CA ILE A 112 -10.26 -0.14 -5.44
C ILE A 112 -9.87 1.19 -4.77
N TRP A 113 -10.81 2.09 -4.46
CA TRP A 113 -10.51 3.33 -3.75
C TRP A 113 -10.14 3.07 -2.29
N GLY A 114 -10.94 2.23 -1.61
CA GLY A 114 -10.64 1.81 -0.24
C GLY A 114 -9.27 1.12 -0.14
N ASP A 115 -9.01 0.23 -1.07
CA ASP A 115 -7.74 -0.50 -1.14
C ASP A 115 -6.56 0.46 -1.40
N THR A 116 -6.72 1.43 -2.32
CA THR A 116 -5.69 2.45 -2.59
C THR A 116 -5.33 3.24 -1.33
N ILE A 117 -6.32 3.60 -0.52
CA ILE A 117 -6.08 4.30 0.75
C ILE A 117 -5.38 3.39 1.76
N LEU A 118 -5.84 2.15 1.90
CA LEU A 118 -5.24 1.18 2.82
C LEU A 118 -3.77 0.98 2.53
N GLU A 119 -3.43 0.67 1.29
CA GLU A 119 -2.04 0.43 0.86
C GLU A 119 -1.19 1.70 0.99
N GLY A 120 -1.75 2.85 0.63
CA GLY A 120 -1.05 4.12 0.77
C GLY A 120 -0.74 4.49 2.22
N LEU A 121 -1.66 4.27 3.14
CA LEU A 121 -1.47 4.48 4.58
C LEU A 121 -0.40 3.54 5.14
N ALA A 122 -0.46 2.25 4.79
CA ALA A 122 0.49 1.25 5.25
C ALA A 122 1.92 1.58 4.78
N LEU A 123 2.11 1.87 3.49
CA LEU A 123 3.42 2.22 2.92
C LEU A 123 4.03 3.49 3.54
N ASN A 124 3.21 4.53 3.77
CA ASN A 124 3.71 5.75 4.40
C ASN A 124 4.04 5.55 5.88
N PHE A 125 3.28 4.70 6.59
CA PHE A 125 3.59 4.34 7.97
C PHE A 125 4.85 3.50 8.09
N GLU A 126 5.06 2.52 7.18
CA GLU A 126 6.32 1.78 7.09
C GLU A 126 7.52 2.73 6.99
N LYS A 127 7.44 3.74 6.11
CA LYS A 127 8.50 4.74 5.90
C LYS A 127 8.73 5.59 7.15
N GLN A 128 7.66 6.00 7.83
CA GLN A 128 7.78 6.69 9.10
C GLN A 128 8.49 5.82 10.13
N ALA A 129 8.05 4.57 10.30
CA ALA A 129 8.63 3.64 11.26
C ALA A 129 10.11 3.35 10.96
N ALA A 130 10.47 3.13 9.69
CA ALA A 130 11.86 2.92 9.27
C ALA A 130 12.75 4.11 9.64
N ASN A 131 12.29 5.33 9.34
CA ASN A 131 13.04 6.56 9.64
C ASN A 131 13.20 6.77 11.16
N GLU A 132 12.16 6.57 11.94
CA GLU A 132 12.18 6.79 13.39
C GLU A 132 12.99 5.72 14.15
N LEU A 133 13.03 4.49 13.63
CA LEU A 133 13.78 3.38 14.22
C LEU A 133 15.19 3.24 13.63
N GLY A 134 15.53 4.01 12.60
CA GLY A 134 16.84 3.96 11.97
C GLY A 134 17.09 2.70 11.13
N TYR A 135 16.03 2.11 10.57
CA TYR A 135 16.14 0.95 9.69
C TYR A 135 16.29 1.36 8.23
N GLU A 136 17.25 0.76 7.55
CA GLU A 136 17.36 0.82 6.09
C GLU A 136 16.45 -0.26 5.49
N LEU A 137 15.26 0.14 5.04
CA LEU A 137 14.29 -0.75 4.44
C LEU A 137 14.15 -0.49 2.95
N LYS A 138 14.05 -1.55 2.18
CA LYS A 138 13.62 -1.50 0.80
C LYS A 138 12.11 -1.72 0.76
N PHE A 139 11.38 -0.72 0.30
CA PHE A 139 9.92 -0.75 0.24
C PHE A 139 9.42 -1.43 -1.04
N LEU A 140 8.19 -1.90 -1.03
CA LEU A 140 7.56 -2.53 -2.18
C LEU A 140 7.66 -1.65 -3.44
N THR A 141 7.47 -0.36 -3.28
CA THR A 141 7.55 0.62 -4.36
C THR A 141 8.96 0.90 -4.88
N ASP A 142 10.01 0.42 -4.21
CA ASP A 142 11.40 0.61 -4.63
C ASP A 142 11.89 -0.50 -5.58
N TYR A 143 11.14 -1.61 -5.72
CA TYR A 143 11.53 -2.73 -6.60
C TYR A 143 11.23 -2.47 -8.08
N TYR A 144 10.45 -1.44 -8.39
CA TYR A 144 9.97 -1.18 -9.74
C TYR A 144 10.21 0.28 -10.14
N ASP A 145 10.19 0.55 -11.43
CA ASP A 145 10.32 1.91 -11.95
C ASP A 145 9.26 2.85 -11.38
N LYS A 146 9.71 4.02 -10.94
CA LYS A 146 8.81 5.04 -10.39
C LYS A 146 8.06 5.72 -11.53
N PRO A 147 6.72 5.66 -11.57
CA PRO A 147 5.94 6.44 -12.51
C PRO A 147 6.12 7.94 -12.22
N ASP A 148 6.05 8.75 -13.26
CA ASP A 148 6.03 10.19 -13.10
C ASP A 148 4.75 10.69 -12.39
N GLU A 149 4.78 11.91 -11.94
CA GLU A 149 3.65 12.50 -11.19
C GLU A 149 2.37 12.60 -12.04
N ASP A 150 2.49 12.86 -13.34
CA ASP A 150 1.34 12.94 -14.23
C ASP A 150 0.65 11.57 -14.38
N LYS A 151 1.42 10.50 -14.45
CA LYS A 151 0.91 9.14 -14.47
C LYS A 151 0.24 8.75 -13.15
N LEU A 152 0.80 9.17 -12.01
CA LEU A 152 0.17 8.97 -10.70
C LEU A 152 -1.14 9.74 -10.56
N LYS A 153 -1.21 10.99 -11.04
CA LYS A 153 -2.45 11.79 -11.07
C LYS A 153 -3.51 11.17 -11.98
N TRP A 154 -3.09 10.67 -13.14
CA TRP A 154 -3.97 9.92 -14.03
C TRP A 154 -4.55 8.68 -13.33
N GLY A 155 -3.70 7.88 -12.69
CA GLY A 155 -4.12 6.70 -11.93
C GLY A 155 -5.10 7.04 -10.82
N LEU A 156 -4.81 8.08 -10.05
CA LEU A 156 -5.69 8.56 -8.98
C LEU A 156 -7.08 8.95 -9.51
N LYS A 157 -7.13 9.71 -10.61
CA LYS A 157 -8.39 10.06 -11.27
C LYS A 157 -9.16 8.82 -11.71
N ARG A 158 -8.49 7.87 -12.37
CA ARG A 158 -9.11 6.66 -12.89
C ARG A 158 -9.66 5.76 -11.77
N ILE A 159 -8.93 5.62 -10.67
CA ILE A 159 -9.35 4.87 -9.48
C ILE A 159 -10.64 5.48 -8.90
N ILE A 160 -10.71 6.79 -8.76
CA ILE A 160 -11.91 7.49 -8.27
C ILE A 160 -13.10 7.26 -9.22
N GLU A 161 -12.88 7.33 -10.52
CA GLU A 161 -13.92 7.08 -11.54
C GLU A 161 -14.46 5.65 -11.46
N ILE A 162 -13.57 4.66 -11.39
CA ILE A 162 -13.92 3.24 -11.26
C ILE A 162 -14.76 3.01 -9.99
N ALA A 163 -14.30 3.53 -8.87
CA ALA A 163 -15.00 3.36 -7.60
C ALA A 163 -16.39 4.02 -7.63
N LYS A 164 -16.49 5.23 -8.18
CA LYS A 164 -17.75 5.98 -8.32
C LYS A 164 -18.76 5.26 -9.22
N ASN A 165 -18.30 4.74 -10.35
CA ASN A 165 -19.14 4.08 -11.33
C ASN A 165 -19.44 2.61 -10.96
N LYS A 166 -18.83 2.09 -9.87
CA LYS A 166 -18.91 0.68 -9.46
C LYS A 166 -18.52 -0.27 -10.61
N GLU A 167 -17.53 0.15 -11.40
CA GLU A 167 -17.03 -0.65 -12.50
C GLU A 167 -16.49 -1.99 -11.96
N LYS A 168 -16.90 -3.09 -12.58
CA LYS A 168 -16.32 -4.40 -12.31
C LYS A 168 -14.95 -4.44 -12.97
N ILE A 169 -13.92 -4.37 -12.17
CA ILE A 169 -12.54 -4.55 -12.61
C ILE A 169 -12.01 -5.86 -12.04
N ASN A 170 -11.07 -6.45 -12.75
CA ASN A 170 -10.29 -7.53 -12.17
C ASN A 170 -9.26 -6.89 -11.23
N CYS A 171 -9.60 -6.83 -9.92
CA CYS A 171 -8.76 -6.21 -8.91
C CYS A 171 -7.35 -6.82 -8.89
N TYR A 172 -7.22 -8.13 -9.12
CA TYR A 172 -5.94 -8.82 -9.19
C TYR A 172 -4.98 -8.15 -10.20
N ASN A 173 -5.49 -7.72 -11.36
CA ASN A 173 -4.69 -7.04 -12.37
C ASN A 173 -4.18 -5.68 -11.90
N TRP A 174 -4.90 -5.00 -11.00
CA TRP A 174 -4.50 -3.70 -10.46
C TRP A 174 -3.42 -3.82 -9.38
N TYR A 175 -3.38 -4.93 -8.66
CA TYR A 175 -2.39 -5.18 -7.63
C TYR A 175 -1.10 -5.81 -8.18
N PHE A 176 -1.22 -6.79 -9.10
CA PHE A 176 -0.11 -7.70 -9.36
C PHE A 176 0.49 -7.67 -10.76
N ASN A 177 0.10 -6.81 -11.67
CA ASN A 177 0.82 -6.61 -12.91
C ASN A 177 0.06 -6.44 -14.21
N HIS A 178 -1.22 -6.74 -14.27
CA HIS A 178 -1.88 -6.67 -15.55
C HIS A 178 -3.11 -5.80 -15.42
N PHE A 179 -2.93 -4.55 -15.74
CA PHE A 179 -4.04 -3.67 -15.98
C PHE A 179 -4.75 -4.09 -17.23
N GLY A 180 -5.76 -4.94 -17.10
CA GLY A 180 -6.63 -5.25 -18.21
C GLY A 180 -5.88 -5.28 -19.54
N ASP A 181 -6.18 -4.40 -20.45
CA ASP A 181 -5.52 -4.32 -21.74
C ASP A 181 -4.35 -3.30 -21.79
N ASP A 182 -3.99 -2.64 -20.68
CA ASP A 182 -2.92 -1.64 -20.67
C ASP A 182 -1.66 -2.16 -19.98
N SER A 183 -0.83 -2.88 -20.79
CA SER A 183 0.49 -3.36 -20.37
C SER A 183 1.50 -2.25 -20.05
N SER A 184 1.11 -0.97 -20.22
CA SER A 184 1.97 0.20 -19.96
C SER A 184 2.03 0.63 -18.51
N LEU A 185 1.19 0.05 -17.64
CA LEU A 185 1.13 0.46 -16.24
C LEU A 185 2.08 -0.36 -15.37
N PRO A 186 2.79 0.28 -14.42
CA PRO A 186 3.72 -0.42 -13.54
C PRO A 186 3.01 -1.44 -12.65
N THR A 187 3.71 -2.50 -12.31
CA THR A 187 3.31 -3.43 -11.25
C THR A 187 3.03 -2.65 -9.96
N ASN A 188 2.02 -3.10 -9.20
CA ASN A 188 1.64 -2.48 -7.94
C ASN A 188 1.26 -0.99 -8.05
N PHE A 189 0.60 -0.63 -9.13
CA PHE A 189 0.26 0.77 -9.40
C PHE A 189 -0.69 1.35 -8.35
N VAL A 190 -1.63 0.56 -7.84
CA VAL A 190 -2.52 0.95 -6.73
C VAL A 190 -1.72 1.38 -5.51
N TYR A 191 -0.71 0.62 -5.14
CA TYR A 191 0.21 0.94 -4.04
C TYR A 191 0.90 2.29 -4.23
N ARG A 192 1.40 2.54 -5.46
CA ARG A 192 2.09 3.80 -5.79
C ARG A 192 1.17 4.99 -5.80
N VAL A 193 -0.04 4.82 -6.32
CA VAL A 193 -1.07 5.88 -6.31
C VAL A 193 -1.50 6.17 -4.88
N GLY A 194 -1.68 5.15 -4.05
CA GLY A 194 -1.98 5.29 -2.62
C GLY A 194 -0.86 5.99 -1.86
N GLU A 195 0.38 5.54 -2.04
CA GLU A 195 1.56 6.17 -1.45
C GLU A 195 1.64 7.65 -1.81
N PHE A 196 1.48 7.98 -3.09
CA PHE A 196 1.49 9.35 -3.59
C PHE A 196 0.39 10.20 -2.94
N LEU A 197 -0.85 9.71 -2.93
CA LEU A 197 -1.98 10.41 -2.32
C LEU A 197 -1.73 10.75 -0.85
N ILE A 198 -1.35 9.75 -0.07
CA ILE A 198 -1.14 9.91 1.37
C ILE A 198 0.08 10.78 1.67
N SER A 199 1.16 10.65 0.91
CA SER A 199 2.33 11.53 1.03
C SER A 199 1.96 12.99 0.78
N LYS A 200 1.21 13.27 -0.31
CA LYS A 200 0.75 14.64 -0.63
C LYS A 200 -0.19 15.21 0.44
N TYR A 201 -1.05 14.37 1.00
CA TYR A 201 -1.93 14.77 2.11
C TYR A 201 -1.12 15.15 3.35
N CYS A 202 -0.20 14.28 3.77
CA CYS A 202 0.66 14.51 4.94
C CYS A 202 1.53 15.77 4.77
N GLU A 203 2.09 15.97 3.58
CA GLU A 203 2.87 17.17 3.22
C GLU A 203 2.03 18.44 3.35
N LYS A 204 0.86 18.46 2.72
CA LYS A 204 -0.04 19.63 2.70
C LYS A 204 -0.47 20.06 4.10
N TYR A 205 -0.88 19.09 4.92
CA TYR A 205 -1.40 19.38 6.26
C TYR A 205 -0.34 19.32 7.36
N ARG A 206 0.91 19.03 7.02
CA ARG A 206 2.05 18.91 7.94
C ARG A 206 1.77 17.93 9.09
N ILE A 207 1.17 16.81 8.76
CA ILE A 207 0.89 15.73 9.71
C ILE A 207 1.76 14.51 9.41
N ARG A 208 1.93 13.63 10.39
CA ARG A 208 2.64 12.37 10.22
C ARG A 208 1.73 11.33 9.55
N PRO A 209 2.29 10.34 8.84
CA PRO A 209 1.53 9.19 8.33
C PRO A 209 0.70 8.48 9.41
N SER A 210 1.23 8.37 10.64
CA SER A 210 0.48 7.84 11.79
C SER A 210 -0.78 8.63 12.12
N ASP A 211 -0.78 9.94 11.95
CA ASP A 211 -1.95 10.77 12.20
C ASP A 211 -2.98 10.65 11.07
N ALA A 212 -2.51 10.42 9.84
CA ALA A 212 -3.35 10.25 8.65
C ALA A 212 -4.24 9.00 8.72
N LEU A 213 -3.90 8.02 9.54
CA LEU A 213 -4.70 6.80 9.72
C LEU A 213 -6.12 7.06 10.25
N LYS A 214 -6.34 8.20 10.87
CA LYS A 214 -7.65 8.62 11.43
C LYS A 214 -8.49 9.46 10.46
N ILE A 215 -7.95 9.80 9.30
CA ILE A 215 -8.62 10.61 8.28
C ILE A 215 -9.61 9.74 7.51
N THR A 216 -10.80 10.25 7.23
CA THR A 216 -11.83 9.46 6.53
C THR A 216 -11.51 9.29 5.05
N ASN A 217 -12.14 8.30 4.41
CA ASN A 217 -11.95 8.06 2.98
C ASN A 217 -12.52 9.21 2.14
N GLU A 218 -13.57 9.85 2.61
CA GLU A 218 -14.21 11.02 2.02
C GLU A 218 -13.27 12.23 2.04
N GLU A 219 -12.56 12.45 3.15
CA GLU A 219 -11.58 13.55 3.25
C GLU A 219 -10.40 13.33 2.29
N PHE A 220 -9.91 12.10 2.13
CA PHE A 220 -8.90 11.80 1.11
C PHE A 220 -9.42 12.01 -0.31
N GLU A 221 -10.67 11.63 -0.59
CA GLU A 221 -11.28 11.82 -1.90
C GLU A 221 -11.46 13.33 -2.22
N ASP A 222 -11.93 14.08 -1.26
CA ASP A 222 -12.07 15.54 -1.36
C ASP A 222 -10.72 16.22 -1.60
N PHE A 223 -9.69 15.83 -0.85
CA PHE A 223 -8.34 16.31 -1.04
C PHE A 223 -7.81 15.98 -2.44
N ALA A 224 -7.95 14.72 -2.88
CA ALA A 224 -7.53 14.29 -4.21
C ALA A 224 -8.16 15.15 -5.30
N LYS A 225 -9.46 15.39 -5.23
CA LYS A 225 -10.20 16.21 -6.22
C LYS A 225 -9.81 17.67 -6.21
N LYS A 226 -9.68 18.27 -5.03
CA LYS A 226 -9.48 19.73 -4.87
C LYS A 226 -8.02 20.15 -5.04
N GLU A 227 -7.09 19.37 -4.51
CA GLU A 227 -5.69 19.80 -4.41
C GLU A 227 -4.79 19.13 -5.46
N ILE A 228 -5.08 17.88 -5.83
CA ILE A 228 -4.23 17.14 -6.79
C ILE A 228 -4.78 17.21 -8.21
N LEU A 229 -6.07 16.92 -8.39
CA LEU A 229 -6.67 16.78 -9.71
C LEU A 229 -7.15 18.09 -10.31
N CYS A 230 -7.40 19.13 -9.49
CA CYS A 230 -7.78 20.45 -9.98
C CYS A 230 -6.68 21.05 -10.87
N ASP A 231 -5.44 21.01 -10.42
CA ASP A 231 -4.29 21.49 -11.19
C ASP A 231 -4.01 20.63 -12.43
N TYR A 232 -4.19 19.33 -12.32
CA TYR A 232 -4.03 18.40 -13.44
C TYR A 232 -5.07 18.67 -14.55
N GLN A 233 -6.32 18.92 -14.22
CA GLN A 233 -7.34 19.29 -15.21
C GLN A 233 -6.98 20.59 -15.94
N ASN A 234 -6.50 21.58 -15.21
CA ASN A 234 -6.04 22.84 -15.79
C ASN A 234 -4.82 22.64 -16.71
N TYR A 235 -3.89 21.77 -16.32
CA TYR A 235 -2.74 21.42 -17.15
C TYR A 235 -3.16 20.73 -18.46
N ILE A 236 -4.01 19.71 -18.38
CA ILE A 236 -4.51 19.00 -19.58
C ILE A 236 -5.25 19.95 -20.51
N GLN A 237 -6.12 20.82 -19.98
CA GLN A 237 -6.81 21.83 -20.79
C GLN A 237 -5.85 22.77 -21.51
N LYS A 238 -4.76 23.19 -20.84
CA LYS A 238 -3.72 24.01 -21.47
C LYS A 238 -2.99 23.26 -22.60
N GLN A 239 -2.68 21.96 -22.42
CA GLN A 239 -2.03 21.14 -23.44
C GLN A 239 -2.95 20.92 -24.66
N VAL A 240 -4.22 20.62 -24.44
CA VAL A 240 -5.22 20.48 -25.51
C VAL A 240 -5.37 21.80 -26.30
N LYS A 241 -5.45 22.94 -25.64
CA LYS A 241 -5.48 24.25 -26.30
C LYS A 241 -4.22 24.52 -27.12
N ARG A 242 -3.04 24.18 -26.61
CA ARG A 242 -1.77 24.28 -27.31
C ARG A 242 -1.75 23.40 -28.59
N PHE A 243 -2.19 22.15 -28.46
CA PHE A 243 -2.25 21.21 -29.59
C PHE A 243 -3.19 21.73 -30.69
N HIS A 244 -4.38 22.23 -30.34
CA HIS A 244 -5.30 22.81 -31.31
C HIS A 244 -4.74 24.06 -31.97
N LEU A 245 -4.00 24.89 -31.24
CA LEU A 245 -3.35 26.07 -31.81
C LEU A 245 -2.27 25.68 -32.82
N VAL A 246 -1.41 24.72 -32.48
CA VAL A 246 -0.36 24.20 -33.40
C VAL A 246 -0.97 23.59 -34.64
N LYS A 247 -2.04 22.79 -34.51
CA LYS A 247 -2.75 22.20 -35.65
C LYS A 247 -3.34 23.27 -36.57
N LYS A 248 -3.92 24.33 -35.98
CA LYS A 248 -4.50 25.46 -36.75
C LYS A 248 -3.43 26.29 -37.46
N LEU A 249 -2.26 26.47 -36.87
CA LEU A 249 -1.13 27.16 -37.51
C LEU A 249 -0.54 26.34 -38.68
N ARG A 250 -0.43 25.01 -38.53
CA ARG A 250 0.02 24.12 -39.62
C ARG A 250 -0.93 24.12 -40.80
N MET A 251 -2.24 24.17 -40.58
CA MET A 251 -3.23 24.19 -41.68
C MET A 251 -3.35 25.57 -42.40
N ARG A 252 -2.75 26.64 -41.86
CA ARG A 252 -2.72 27.96 -42.49
C ARG A 252 -1.51 28.18 -43.39
N ASN A 253 -0.52 27.32 -43.31
CA ASN A 253 0.74 27.39 -44.06
C ASN A 253 0.77 26.39 -45.23
N PHE A 254 -0.37 25.82 -45.60
CA PHE A 254 -0.67 25.07 -46.82
C PHE A 254 -1.85 25.75 -47.55
#